data_20dbf89946bb4e122fd94efa4725baad
#
_entry.id   20dbf89946bb4e122fd94efa4725baad
#
_cell.length_a   1.000
_cell.length_b   1.000
_cell.length_c   1.000
_cell.angle_alpha   90.00
_cell.angle_beta   90.00
_cell.angle_gamma   90.00
#
_symmetry.space_group_name_H-M   'P 1'
#
loop_
_entity.id
_entity.type
_entity.pdbx_description
1 polymer ?
#
loop_
_entity_poly.entity_id
_entity_poly.type
_entity_poly.pdbx_seq_one_letter_code
_entity_poly.pdbx_strand_id
1 'polypeptide(L)'
;MPQPPRVNERVADRDFKYYIFDWDDNILMMPTRIHLEKRQPDGTWVPHAVSTALFTVIRRDADTYRPPRNDWELAFREFRDFAGQPESGFLQDTRAAIESVLSGKSPPAPSFRTFRKTLVEGRLFAIVTARGHASETLRKGVRLFIDLVLTPGERETMLANLRGYRHCYDGLNTFGTDEEEIDHYLGLNRYHAVTSPTFKQW
;
A
#
# COMPACT_ATOMS: atom_id res chain seq x y z
N MET A 1 -25.54 35.46 13.73
CA MET A 1 -24.88 34.40 12.96
C MET A 1 -23.62 34.03 13.70
N PRO A 2 -23.39 32.76 14.06
CA PRO A 2 -22.09 32.35 14.61
C PRO A 2 -20.99 32.64 13.58
N GLN A 3 -19.91 33.27 14.02
CA GLN A 3 -18.74 33.45 13.15
C GLN A 3 -18.20 32.08 12.72
N PRO A 4 -17.79 31.90 11.43
CA PRO A 4 -17.16 30.69 11.02
C PRO A 4 -15.90 30.45 11.88
N PRO A 5 -15.57 29.20 12.22
CA PRO A 5 -14.38 28.90 13.01
C PRO A 5 -13.15 29.52 12.31
N ARG A 6 -12.37 30.29 13.07
CA ARG A 6 -11.13 30.86 12.55
C ARG A 6 -10.20 29.69 12.21
N VAL A 7 -9.84 29.55 10.95
CA VAL A 7 -8.76 28.65 10.53
C VAL A 7 -7.53 29.02 11.36
N ASN A 8 -6.95 28.04 12.05
CA ASN A 8 -5.73 28.27 12.80
C ASN A 8 -4.64 28.78 11.85
N GLU A 9 -4.19 30.02 12.03
CA GLU A 9 -3.20 30.67 11.17
C GLU A 9 -1.93 29.80 10.97
N ARG A 10 -1.53 29.02 11.99
CA ARG A 10 -0.41 28.05 11.88
C ARG A 10 -0.69 26.91 10.86
N VAL A 11 -1.92 26.68 10.49
CA VAL A 11 -2.31 25.65 9.52
C VAL A 11 -2.47 26.27 8.14
N ALA A 12 -2.90 27.52 8.03
CA ALA A 12 -3.00 28.25 6.76
C ALA A 12 -1.63 28.47 6.08
N ASP A 13 -0.57 28.64 6.87
CA ASP A 13 0.80 28.81 6.38
C ASP A 13 1.53 27.49 6.04
N ARG A 14 0.90 26.35 6.23
CA ARG A 14 1.51 25.07 5.84
C ARG A 14 1.32 24.83 4.35
N ASP A 15 2.42 24.64 3.63
CA ASP A 15 2.39 24.06 2.29
C ASP A 15 1.52 22.79 2.29
N PHE A 16 0.41 22.84 1.58
CA PHE A 16 -0.43 21.66 1.39
C PHE A 16 0.35 20.65 0.57
N LYS A 17 0.76 19.55 1.20
CA LYS A 17 1.47 18.45 0.53
C LYS A 17 0.57 17.25 0.43
N TYR A 18 0.36 16.79 -0.78
CA TYR A 18 -0.30 15.54 -1.09
C TYR A 18 0.73 14.58 -1.66
N TYR A 19 0.79 13.39 -1.11
CA TYR A 19 1.78 12.39 -1.50
C TYR A 19 1.12 11.30 -2.35
N ILE A 20 1.83 10.82 -3.37
CA ILE A 20 1.44 9.66 -4.15
C ILE A 20 2.56 8.63 -4.04
N PHE A 21 2.20 7.42 -3.62
CA PHE A 21 3.14 6.33 -3.42
C PHE A 21 2.75 5.14 -4.30
N ASP A 22 3.74 4.46 -4.86
CA ASP A 22 3.60 3.09 -5.28
C ASP A 22 3.82 2.17 -4.06
N TRP A 23 3.25 0.97 -4.06
CA TRP A 23 3.37 0.03 -2.94
C TRP A 23 4.59 -0.85 -3.09
N ASP A 24 4.67 -1.59 -4.21
CA ASP A 24 5.71 -2.57 -4.46
C ASP A 24 7.06 -1.92 -4.73
N ASP A 25 8.10 -2.46 -4.10
CA ASP A 25 9.50 -2.04 -4.27
C ASP A 25 9.73 -0.54 -4.01
N ASN A 26 8.70 0.16 -3.53
CA ASN A 26 8.72 1.59 -3.19
C ASN A 26 8.44 1.85 -1.71
N ILE A 27 7.26 1.45 -1.17
CA ILE A 27 7.00 1.48 0.28
C ILE A 27 7.60 0.23 0.94
N LEU A 28 7.38 -0.94 0.35
CA LEU A 28 7.81 -2.25 0.86
C LEU A 28 8.41 -3.09 -0.26
N MET A 29 9.48 -3.82 0.06
CA MET A 29 10.03 -4.86 -0.82
C MET A 29 9.17 -6.12 -0.66
N MET A 30 8.16 -6.24 -1.52
CA MET A 30 7.15 -7.29 -1.41
C MET A 30 7.69 -8.67 -1.82
N PRO A 31 7.43 -9.74 -1.04
CA PRO A 31 7.85 -11.10 -1.40
C PRO A 31 6.96 -11.74 -2.49
N THR A 32 5.89 -11.07 -2.91
CA THR A 32 4.93 -11.53 -3.93
C THR A 32 5.63 -12.03 -5.19
N ARG A 33 5.18 -13.16 -5.74
CA ARG A 33 5.80 -13.80 -6.90
C ARG A 33 4.95 -13.71 -8.16
N ILE A 34 5.64 -13.59 -9.28
CA ILE A 34 5.06 -13.75 -10.63
C ILE A 34 5.37 -15.17 -11.06
N HIS A 35 4.33 -15.94 -11.38
CA HIS A 35 4.41 -17.34 -11.73
C HIS A 35 4.54 -17.50 -13.24
N LEU A 36 5.68 -17.98 -13.69
CA LEU A 36 5.97 -18.28 -15.09
C LEU A 36 6.22 -19.77 -15.26
N GLU A 37 6.36 -20.19 -16.52
CA GLU A 37 6.98 -21.44 -16.92
C GLU A 37 8.29 -21.11 -17.64
N LYS A 38 9.34 -21.85 -17.33
CA LYS A 38 10.65 -21.72 -17.97
C LYS A 38 10.90 -22.93 -18.87
N ARG A 39 11.35 -22.68 -20.10
CA ARG A 39 11.74 -23.72 -21.05
C ARG A 39 13.07 -24.35 -20.65
N GLN A 40 13.09 -25.66 -20.59
CA GLN A 40 14.32 -26.43 -20.36
C GLN A 40 15.04 -26.74 -21.68
N PRO A 41 16.32 -27.18 -21.65
CA PRO A 41 17.06 -27.55 -22.85
C PRO A 41 16.42 -28.68 -23.66
N ASP A 42 15.68 -29.57 -23.02
CA ASP A 42 14.93 -30.66 -23.65
C ASP A 42 13.59 -30.20 -24.27
N GLY A 43 13.29 -28.89 -24.20
CA GLY A 43 12.06 -28.30 -24.70
C GLY A 43 10.86 -28.36 -23.76
N THR A 44 10.97 -29.02 -22.61
CA THR A 44 9.90 -29.07 -21.61
C THR A 44 9.74 -27.73 -20.87
N TRP A 45 8.52 -27.46 -20.37
CA TRP A 45 8.20 -26.26 -19.60
C TRP A 45 8.01 -26.64 -18.14
N VAL A 46 8.73 -25.95 -17.24
CA VAL A 46 8.65 -26.18 -15.80
C VAL A 46 8.22 -24.93 -15.06
N PRO A 47 7.46 -25.03 -13.95
CA PRO A 47 7.07 -23.89 -13.13
C PRO A 47 8.30 -23.09 -12.67
N HIS A 48 8.22 -21.76 -12.77
CA HIS A 48 9.29 -20.85 -12.40
C HIS A 48 8.71 -19.55 -11.81
N ALA A 49 8.73 -19.42 -10.49
CA ALA A 49 8.25 -18.22 -9.81
C ALA A 49 9.38 -17.20 -9.62
N VAL A 50 9.14 -15.96 -9.99
CA VAL A 50 10.14 -14.88 -9.99
C VAL A 50 9.66 -13.67 -9.18
N SER A 51 10.61 -12.83 -8.75
CA SER A 51 10.31 -11.52 -8.18
C SER A 51 9.92 -10.51 -9.26
N THR A 52 9.28 -9.41 -8.88
CA THR A 52 9.00 -8.26 -9.74
C THR A 52 10.24 -7.72 -10.43
N ALA A 53 11.35 -7.60 -9.69
CA ALA A 53 12.64 -7.16 -10.22
C ALA A 53 13.16 -8.08 -11.31
N LEU A 54 13.18 -9.41 -11.07
CA LEU A 54 13.64 -10.37 -12.07
C LEU A 54 12.70 -10.40 -13.29
N PHE A 55 11.38 -10.32 -13.06
CA PHE A 55 10.41 -10.26 -14.16
C PHE A 55 10.67 -9.08 -15.11
N THR A 56 11.03 -7.93 -14.59
CA THR A 56 11.35 -6.76 -15.42
C THR A 56 12.48 -7.04 -16.41
N VAL A 57 13.46 -7.86 -16.01
CA VAL A 57 14.59 -8.25 -16.86
C VAL A 57 14.18 -9.28 -17.91
N ILE A 58 13.43 -10.32 -17.50
CA ILE A 58 13.17 -11.50 -18.34
C ILE A 58 11.88 -11.40 -19.18
N ARG A 59 11.00 -10.45 -18.92
CA ARG A 59 9.65 -10.36 -19.54
C ARG A 59 9.65 -10.28 -21.07
N ARG A 60 10.76 -9.93 -21.69
CA ARG A 60 10.91 -9.83 -23.15
C ARG A 60 11.42 -11.12 -23.80
N ASP A 61 11.88 -12.06 -22.99
CA ASP A 61 12.40 -13.35 -23.45
C ASP A 61 11.27 -14.39 -23.51
N ALA A 62 10.43 -14.28 -24.54
CA ALA A 62 9.30 -15.18 -24.75
C ALA A 62 9.70 -16.60 -25.20
N ASP A 63 10.95 -16.78 -25.66
CA ASP A 63 11.47 -18.09 -26.07
C ASP A 63 11.79 -18.95 -24.85
N THR A 64 12.21 -18.32 -23.74
CA THR A 64 12.60 -18.99 -22.50
C THR A 64 11.50 -18.95 -21.44
N TYR A 65 10.65 -17.91 -21.40
CA TYR A 65 9.66 -17.72 -20.34
C TYR A 65 8.27 -17.45 -20.93
N ARG A 66 7.26 -18.06 -20.33
CA ARG A 66 5.87 -17.82 -20.70
C ARG A 66 4.96 -17.83 -19.45
N PRO A 67 3.74 -17.26 -19.52
CA PRO A 67 2.77 -17.43 -18.45
C PRO A 67 2.24 -18.88 -18.43
N PRO A 68 1.84 -19.42 -17.27
CA PRO A 68 1.27 -20.77 -17.17
C PRO A 68 0.05 -20.90 -18.09
N ARG A 69 0.02 -21.96 -18.89
CA ARG A 69 -1.08 -22.21 -19.84
C ARG A 69 -1.34 -21.05 -20.82
N ASN A 70 -0.35 -20.21 -21.09
CA ASN A 70 -0.48 -18.95 -21.84
C ASN A 70 -1.48 -17.95 -21.26
N ASP A 71 -1.70 -17.99 -19.94
CA ASP A 71 -2.64 -17.12 -19.23
C ASP A 71 -1.88 -16.19 -18.26
N TRP A 72 -1.86 -14.89 -18.58
CA TRP A 72 -1.23 -13.87 -17.74
C TRP A 72 -1.97 -13.64 -16.42
N GLU A 73 -3.26 -13.95 -16.33
CA GLU A 73 -3.98 -13.85 -15.06
C GLU A 73 -3.48 -14.89 -14.06
N LEU A 74 -3.16 -16.08 -14.54
CA LEU A 74 -2.52 -17.11 -13.71
C LEU A 74 -1.09 -16.72 -13.31
N ALA A 75 -0.36 -16.03 -14.18
CA ALA A 75 0.98 -15.54 -13.84
C ALA A 75 0.94 -14.51 -12.69
N PHE A 76 -0.01 -13.60 -12.71
CA PHE A 76 -0.19 -12.53 -11.72
C PHE A 76 -1.24 -12.85 -10.65
N ARG A 77 -1.53 -14.13 -10.39
CA ARG A 77 -2.57 -14.53 -9.43
C ARG A 77 -2.35 -14.01 -8.01
N GLU A 78 -1.10 -13.83 -7.57
CA GLU A 78 -0.80 -13.27 -6.24
C GLU A 78 -0.96 -11.74 -6.17
N PHE A 79 -1.17 -11.07 -7.31
CA PHE A 79 -1.38 -9.63 -7.39
C PHE A 79 -2.86 -9.23 -7.35
N ARG A 80 -3.76 -10.13 -7.00
CA ARG A 80 -5.21 -9.93 -6.98
C ARG A 80 -5.85 -10.57 -5.76
N ASP A 81 -7.02 -10.07 -5.38
CA ASP A 81 -7.87 -10.76 -4.42
C ASP A 81 -8.59 -11.92 -5.12
N PHE A 82 -8.63 -13.07 -4.46
CA PHE A 82 -9.38 -14.22 -4.91
C PHE A 82 -10.63 -14.41 -4.06
N ALA A 83 -11.74 -14.74 -4.71
CA ALA A 83 -12.98 -15.12 -4.03
C ALA A 83 -12.73 -16.36 -3.13
N GLY A 84 -13.15 -16.28 -1.87
CA GLY A 84 -13.06 -17.38 -0.91
C GLY A 84 -11.77 -17.48 -0.09
N GLN A 85 -10.81 -16.59 -0.27
CA GLN A 85 -9.68 -16.46 0.65
C GLN A 85 -10.04 -15.49 1.79
N PRO A 86 -9.96 -15.89 3.07
CA PRO A 86 -10.36 -15.07 4.21
C PRO A 86 -9.46 -13.83 4.42
N GLU A 87 -8.19 -13.93 4.01
CA GLU A 87 -7.25 -12.80 3.94
C GLU A 87 -6.53 -12.87 2.61
N SER A 88 -6.38 -11.73 1.97
CA SER A 88 -5.63 -11.67 0.73
C SER A 88 -4.15 -12.00 0.99
N GLY A 89 -3.51 -12.70 0.07
CA GLY A 89 -2.06 -12.93 0.11
C GLY A 89 -1.27 -11.62 0.22
N PHE A 90 -1.85 -10.52 -0.27
CA PHE A 90 -1.31 -9.17 -0.11
C PHE A 90 -1.05 -8.77 1.35
N LEU A 91 -1.99 -9.06 2.28
CA LEU A 91 -1.80 -8.73 3.70
C LEU A 91 -0.74 -9.60 4.34
N GLN A 92 -0.65 -10.88 3.96
CA GLN A 92 0.40 -11.80 4.42
C GLN A 92 1.78 -11.33 3.92
N ASP A 93 1.89 -11.01 2.65
CA ASP A 93 3.11 -10.48 2.03
C ASP A 93 3.52 -9.14 2.63
N THR A 94 2.55 -8.25 2.88
CA THR A 94 2.77 -6.96 3.55
C THR A 94 3.35 -7.16 4.94
N ARG A 95 2.78 -8.06 5.73
CA ARG A 95 3.30 -8.41 7.06
C ARG A 95 4.73 -8.95 6.98
N ALA A 96 4.97 -9.92 6.12
CA ALA A 96 6.29 -10.52 5.94
C ALA A 96 7.35 -9.49 5.51
N ALA A 97 7.00 -8.57 4.61
CA ALA A 97 7.88 -7.48 4.18
C ALA A 97 8.21 -6.52 5.33
N ILE A 98 7.21 -6.11 6.12
CA ILE A 98 7.41 -5.27 7.30
C ILE A 98 8.30 -5.96 8.32
N GLU A 99 8.02 -7.20 8.67
CA GLU A 99 8.81 -7.98 9.64
C GLU A 99 10.27 -8.16 9.18
N SER A 100 10.49 -8.33 7.88
CA SER A 100 11.83 -8.42 7.29
C SER A 100 12.63 -7.12 7.49
N VAL A 101 11.98 -5.95 7.30
CA VAL A 101 12.62 -4.64 7.53
C VAL A 101 12.87 -4.41 9.02
N LEU A 102 11.88 -4.67 9.88
CA LEU A 102 11.97 -4.42 11.32
C LEU A 102 13.01 -5.33 11.99
N SER A 103 13.19 -6.56 11.51
CA SER A 103 14.21 -7.49 12.00
C SER A 103 15.61 -7.24 11.40
N GLY A 104 15.76 -6.28 10.48
CA GLY A 104 17.04 -5.99 9.80
C GLY A 104 17.44 -7.01 8.74
N LYS A 105 16.56 -7.94 8.35
CA LYS A 105 16.83 -8.94 7.29
C LYS A 105 16.89 -8.31 5.91
N SER A 106 16.10 -7.26 5.66
CA SER A 106 16.14 -6.49 4.43
C SER A 106 16.22 -4.99 4.71
N PRO A 107 16.85 -4.20 3.83
CA PRO A 107 16.84 -2.77 3.95
C PRO A 107 15.41 -2.24 3.70
N PRO A 108 15.06 -1.06 4.26
CA PRO A 108 13.82 -0.40 3.92
C PRO A 108 13.79 0.01 2.45
N ALA A 109 12.64 -0.12 1.81
CA ALA A 109 12.41 0.35 0.46
C ALA A 109 12.53 1.89 0.36
N PRO A 110 12.73 2.46 -0.83
CA PRO A 110 13.07 3.89 -1.00
C PRO A 110 12.13 4.86 -0.29
N SER A 111 10.82 4.61 -0.35
CA SER A 111 9.80 5.49 0.25
C SER A 111 9.33 5.06 1.63
N PHE A 112 9.83 3.97 2.20
CA PHE A 112 9.41 3.46 3.52
C PHE A 112 9.42 4.56 4.61
N ARG A 113 10.54 5.28 4.72
CA ARG A 113 10.70 6.34 5.74
C ARG A 113 9.81 7.53 5.45
N THR A 114 9.67 7.93 4.19
CA THR A 114 8.80 9.03 3.78
C THR A 114 7.35 8.70 4.05
N PHE A 115 6.92 7.48 3.74
CA PHE A 115 5.56 7.02 4.02
C PHE A 115 5.27 6.98 5.53
N ARG A 116 6.18 6.41 6.34
CA ARG A 116 6.09 6.46 7.80
C ARG A 116 5.91 7.88 8.32
N LYS A 117 6.75 8.82 7.85
CA LYS A 117 6.64 10.24 8.22
C LYS A 117 5.31 10.85 7.79
N THR A 118 4.83 10.55 6.58
CA THR A 118 3.54 11.02 6.05
C THR A 118 2.39 10.61 6.97
N LEU A 119 2.40 9.36 7.45
CA LEU A 119 1.40 8.84 8.40
C LEU A 119 1.49 9.54 9.76
N VAL A 120 2.69 9.67 10.33
CA VAL A 120 2.90 10.36 11.62
C VAL A 120 2.48 11.82 11.56
N GLU A 121 2.72 12.50 10.46
CA GLU A 121 2.29 13.89 10.26
C GLU A 121 0.80 14.03 9.92
N GLY A 122 0.05 12.93 9.77
CA GLY A 122 -1.37 12.94 9.41
C GLY A 122 -1.66 13.57 8.04
N ARG A 123 -0.72 13.46 7.09
CA ARG A 123 -0.87 14.07 5.75
C ARG A 123 -1.67 13.18 4.82
N LEU A 124 -2.37 13.81 3.89
CA LEU A 124 -3.14 13.08 2.87
C LEU A 124 -2.20 12.46 1.82
N PHE A 125 -2.60 11.28 1.35
CA PHE A 125 -1.86 10.53 0.34
C PHE A 125 -2.78 9.70 -0.58
N ALA A 126 -2.21 9.21 -1.67
CA ALA A 126 -2.76 8.13 -2.47
C ALA A 126 -1.76 6.97 -2.57
N ILE A 127 -2.28 5.75 -2.55
CA ILE A 127 -1.58 4.57 -3.02
C ILE A 127 -2.02 4.32 -4.46
N VAL A 128 -1.06 4.25 -5.38
CA VAL A 128 -1.29 3.93 -6.79
C VAL A 128 -0.34 2.79 -7.14
N THR A 129 -0.88 1.62 -7.43
CA THR A 129 -0.07 0.41 -7.66
C THR A 129 -0.55 -0.36 -8.88
N ALA A 130 0.37 -1.08 -9.53
CA ALA A 130 0.05 -1.97 -10.65
C ALA A 130 -0.72 -3.24 -10.25
N ARG A 131 -1.00 -3.44 -8.97
CA ARG A 131 -1.81 -4.56 -8.46
C ARG A 131 -3.26 -4.49 -8.91
N GLY A 132 -3.99 -5.60 -8.79
CA GLY A 132 -5.42 -5.70 -9.07
C GLY A 132 -6.29 -5.94 -7.83
N HIS A 133 -5.76 -5.65 -6.62
CA HIS A 133 -6.49 -5.79 -5.37
C HIS A 133 -7.61 -4.74 -5.23
N ALA A 134 -8.63 -5.04 -4.44
CA ALA A 134 -9.64 -4.06 -4.06
C ALA A 134 -9.01 -2.89 -3.27
N SER A 135 -9.58 -1.70 -3.41
CA SER A 135 -9.14 -0.52 -2.65
C SER A 135 -9.17 -0.74 -1.14
N GLU A 136 -10.15 -1.51 -0.66
CA GLU A 136 -10.26 -1.88 0.75
C GLU A 136 -9.11 -2.78 1.21
N THR A 137 -8.64 -3.68 0.37
CA THR A 137 -7.47 -4.54 0.65
C THR A 137 -6.20 -3.69 0.80
N LEU A 138 -6.00 -2.71 -0.10
CA LEU A 138 -4.88 -1.77 0.00
C LEU A 138 -4.96 -0.92 1.27
N ARG A 139 -6.17 -0.44 1.62
CA ARG A 139 -6.43 0.30 2.87
C ARG A 139 -6.05 -0.53 4.10
N LYS A 140 -6.43 -1.81 4.14
CA LYS A 140 -6.02 -2.74 5.20
C LYS A 140 -4.50 -2.92 5.27
N GLY A 141 -3.81 -2.93 4.14
CA GLY A 141 -2.34 -2.94 4.09
C GLY A 141 -1.72 -1.72 4.76
N VAL A 142 -2.27 -0.52 4.50
CA VAL A 142 -1.82 0.71 5.18
C VAL A 142 -2.13 0.65 6.68
N ARG A 143 -3.31 0.13 7.06
CA ARG A 143 -3.63 -0.08 8.47
C ARG A 143 -2.61 -1.00 9.15
N LEU A 144 -2.28 -2.11 8.51
CA LEU A 144 -1.27 -3.04 9.00
C LEU A 144 0.12 -2.38 9.14
N PHE A 145 0.47 -1.48 8.22
CA PHE A 145 1.71 -0.70 8.31
C PHE A 145 1.69 0.22 9.55
N ILE A 146 0.59 0.93 9.81
CA ILE A 146 0.43 1.75 11.02
C ILE A 146 0.64 0.89 12.27
N ASP A 147 -0.03 -0.24 12.35
CA ASP A 147 -0.05 -1.09 13.55
C ASP A 147 1.29 -1.76 13.84
N LEU A 148 2.08 -2.07 12.82
CA LEU A 148 3.35 -2.79 12.98
C LEU A 148 4.59 -1.89 12.96
N VAL A 149 4.54 -0.75 12.25
CA VAL A 149 5.73 0.08 12.01
C VAL A 149 5.80 1.28 12.93
N LEU A 150 4.66 1.91 13.26
CA LEU A 150 4.68 3.08 14.12
C LEU A 150 4.91 2.68 15.57
N THR A 151 5.88 3.33 16.20
CA THR A 151 6.08 3.22 17.65
C THR A 151 4.89 3.83 18.41
N PRO A 152 4.66 3.48 19.69
CA PRO A 152 3.58 4.10 20.47
C PRO A 152 3.63 5.62 20.45
N GLY A 153 4.79 6.24 20.64
CA GLY A 153 4.93 7.71 20.60
C GLY A 153 4.65 8.32 19.23
N GLU A 154 4.97 7.62 18.13
CA GLU A 154 4.62 8.07 16.78
C GLU A 154 3.11 7.94 16.52
N ARG A 155 2.47 6.88 17.02
CA ARG A 155 1.02 6.71 16.94
C ARG A 155 0.30 7.82 17.71
N GLU A 156 0.77 8.16 18.91
CA GLU A 156 0.25 9.31 19.69
C GLU A 156 0.42 10.63 18.92
N THR A 157 1.59 10.85 18.31
CA THR A 157 1.86 12.04 17.48
C THR A 157 0.93 12.10 16.27
N MET A 158 0.73 10.97 15.57
CA MET A 158 -0.22 10.86 14.46
C MET A 158 -1.63 11.26 14.91
N LEU A 159 -2.13 10.67 15.99
CA LEU A 159 -3.47 10.95 16.52
C LEU A 159 -3.63 12.42 16.94
N ALA A 160 -2.62 12.99 17.57
CA ALA A 160 -2.64 14.41 17.92
C ALA A 160 -2.72 15.31 16.69
N ASN A 161 -1.99 14.98 15.61
CA ASN A 161 -2.06 15.71 14.35
C ASN A 161 -3.44 15.56 13.68
N LEU A 162 -4.00 14.35 13.62
CA LEU A 162 -5.34 14.09 13.04
C LEU A 162 -6.42 14.90 13.76
N ARG A 163 -6.44 14.86 15.09
CA ARG A 163 -7.37 15.63 15.92
C ARG A 163 -7.20 17.14 15.74
N GLY A 164 -5.94 17.60 15.64
CA GLY A 164 -5.63 19.00 15.35
C GLY A 164 -6.19 19.43 13.99
N TYR A 165 -6.04 18.64 12.95
CA TYR A 165 -6.59 18.94 11.62
C TYR A 165 -8.12 18.94 11.63
N ARG A 166 -8.76 17.97 12.25
CA ARG A 166 -10.22 17.94 12.37
C ARG A 166 -10.75 19.19 13.07
N HIS A 167 -10.15 19.54 14.19
CA HIS A 167 -10.55 20.75 14.92
C HIS A 167 -10.39 22.02 14.08
N CYS A 168 -9.31 22.12 13.30
CA CYS A 168 -9.00 23.30 12.50
C CYS A 168 -9.83 23.42 11.22
N TYR A 169 -10.10 22.30 10.53
CA TYR A 169 -10.74 22.34 9.22
C TYR A 169 -12.24 22.02 9.25
N ASP A 170 -12.64 21.09 10.08
CA ASP A 170 -14.04 20.64 10.11
C ASP A 170 -14.83 21.28 11.24
N GLY A 171 -14.17 21.91 12.23
CA GLY A 171 -14.80 22.42 13.45
C GLY A 171 -15.49 21.33 14.26
N LEU A 172 -15.18 20.05 13.97
CA LEU A 172 -15.83 18.89 14.55
C LEU A 172 -15.05 18.40 15.78
N ASN A 173 -15.78 17.82 16.72
CA ASN A 173 -15.20 17.11 17.84
C ASN A 173 -14.40 15.90 17.37
N THR A 174 -13.45 15.45 18.19
CA THR A 174 -12.72 14.21 17.97
C THR A 174 -13.69 13.01 18.03
N PHE A 175 -13.31 11.91 17.39
CA PHE A 175 -14.00 10.63 17.57
C PHE A 175 -13.84 10.11 19.01
N GLY A 176 -14.72 9.20 19.41
CA GLY A 176 -14.72 8.61 20.75
C GLY A 176 -13.51 7.70 21.02
N THR A 177 -12.94 7.13 19.96
CA THR A 177 -11.82 6.20 20.04
C THR A 177 -10.71 6.54 19.06
N ASP A 178 -9.49 6.10 19.35
CA ASP A 178 -8.34 6.21 18.45
C ASP A 178 -8.54 5.43 17.14
N GLU A 179 -9.26 4.31 17.22
CA GLU A 179 -9.56 3.46 16.07
C GLU A 179 -10.48 4.18 15.07
N GLU A 180 -11.52 4.84 15.56
CA GLU A 180 -12.42 5.65 14.72
C GLU A 180 -11.68 6.82 14.07
N GLU A 181 -10.74 7.45 14.78
CA GLU A 181 -9.91 8.54 14.25
C GLU A 181 -9.01 8.03 13.11
N ILE A 182 -8.36 6.88 13.29
CA ILE A 182 -7.51 6.26 12.25
C ILE A 182 -8.36 5.82 11.07
N ASP A 183 -9.50 5.19 11.30
CA ASP A 183 -10.39 4.73 10.23
C ASP A 183 -10.93 5.89 9.39
N HIS A 184 -11.31 7.00 10.04
CA HIS A 184 -11.69 8.21 9.34
C HIS A 184 -10.54 8.74 8.47
N TYR A 185 -9.34 8.87 9.05
CA TYR A 185 -8.15 9.32 8.31
C TYR A 185 -7.86 8.43 7.11
N LEU A 186 -7.87 7.11 7.27
CA LEU A 186 -7.68 6.18 6.17
C LEU A 186 -8.76 6.32 5.09
N GLY A 187 -10.01 6.66 5.47
CA GLY A 187 -11.10 6.92 4.54
C GLY A 187 -10.94 8.20 3.71
N LEU A 188 -10.18 9.19 4.18
CA LEU A 188 -9.86 10.41 3.43
C LEU A 188 -8.84 10.19 2.31
N ASN A 189 -8.05 9.13 2.41
CA ASN A 189 -6.99 8.81 1.45
C ASN A 189 -7.52 8.01 0.25
N ARG A 190 -6.70 7.83 -0.78
CA ARG A 190 -7.09 7.12 -2.01
C ARG A 190 -6.23 5.90 -2.26
N TYR A 191 -6.84 4.85 -2.78
CA TYR A 191 -6.23 3.54 -2.99
C TYR A 191 -6.60 3.04 -4.38
N HIS A 192 -5.66 3.10 -5.31
CA HIS A 192 -5.87 2.78 -6.72
C HIS A 192 -4.99 1.61 -7.15
N ALA A 193 -5.61 0.46 -7.34
CA ALA A 193 -5.03 -0.67 -8.01
C ALA A 193 -5.38 -0.60 -9.50
N VAL A 194 -4.45 -0.11 -10.34
CA VAL A 194 -4.74 0.26 -11.74
C VAL A 194 -5.10 -0.92 -12.65
N THR A 195 -4.83 -2.15 -12.23
CA THR A 195 -5.26 -3.36 -12.96
C THR A 195 -6.52 -4.00 -12.38
N SER A 196 -7.12 -3.41 -11.31
CA SER A 196 -8.36 -3.92 -10.76
C SER A 196 -9.53 -3.75 -11.74
N PRO A 197 -10.53 -4.66 -11.73
CA PRO A 197 -11.71 -4.52 -12.58
C PRO A 197 -12.46 -3.20 -12.33
N THR A 198 -12.48 -2.74 -11.08
CA THR A 198 -13.15 -1.50 -10.68
C THR A 198 -12.48 -0.26 -11.27
N PHE A 199 -11.14 -0.23 -11.35
CA PHE A 199 -10.40 0.89 -11.91
C PHE A 199 -10.59 1.00 -13.43
N LYS A 200 -10.72 -0.13 -14.13
CA LYS A 200 -10.91 -0.17 -15.60
C LYS A 200 -12.30 0.31 -16.06
N GLN A 201 -13.21 0.57 -15.15
CA GLN A 201 -14.56 1.07 -15.46
C GLN A 201 -14.66 2.61 -15.47
N TRP A 202 -13.56 3.31 -15.22
CA TRP A 202 -13.43 4.77 -15.31
C TRP A 202 -12.70 5.13 -16.61
#